data_921ab544e25f31a95491fde6a818b64c
#
_entry.id   921ab544e25f31a95491fde6a818b64c
#
_cell.length_a   1.000
_cell.length_b   1.000
_cell.length_c   1.000
_cell.angle_alpha   90.00
_cell.angle_beta   90.00
_cell.angle_gamma   90.00
#
_symmetry.space_group_name_H-M   'P 1'
#
loop_
_entity.id
_entity.type
_entity.pdbx_description
1 polymer ?
#
loop_
_entity_poly.entity_id
_entity_poly.type
_entity_poly.pdbx_seq_one_letter_code
_entity_poly.pdbx_strand_id
1 'polypeptide(L)'
;MDRNALRPLTSDGARLAWQPTTLLTVLAYCYAMQIYSSAEIEVLLRQDANLRPFCQNQFPNARVIRRFRRENRESLQICLEAALRFVAEQKVAQGIIARVNSARLAEEARRRIITAMFTDSMDLDKDQGTDAPTDLCYLIANRQSPAH
;
A
#
# COMPACT_ATOMS: atom_id res chain seq x y z
N MET A 1 16.39 2.55 -6.66
CA MET A 1 15.73 1.37 -6.07
C MET A 1 16.00 0.15 -6.94
N ASP A 2 16.35 -0.93 -6.30
CA ASP A 2 16.67 -2.16 -7.02
C ASP A 2 15.37 -2.88 -7.39
N ARG A 3 15.11 -3.00 -8.68
CA ARG A 3 13.90 -3.67 -9.15
C ARG A 3 13.89 -5.15 -8.83
N ASN A 4 15.05 -5.73 -8.64
CA ASN A 4 15.15 -7.16 -8.31
C ASN A 4 14.72 -7.44 -6.88
N ALA A 5 14.59 -6.40 -6.06
CA ALA A 5 14.12 -6.57 -4.70
C ALA A 5 12.61 -6.73 -4.60
N LEU A 6 11.89 -6.45 -5.69
CA LEU A 6 10.44 -6.55 -5.69
C LEU A 6 9.99 -7.97 -6.00
N ARG A 7 9.05 -8.45 -5.22
CA ARG A 7 8.52 -9.79 -5.44
C ARG A 7 7.34 -9.75 -6.40
N PRO A 8 7.13 -10.81 -7.16
CA PRO A 8 5.97 -10.86 -8.05
C PRO A 8 4.68 -10.81 -7.25
N LEU A 9 3.66 -10.25 -7.87
CA LEU A 9 2.37 -10.06 -7.23
C LEU A 9 1.50 -11.29 -7.27
N THR A 10 1.83 -12.23 -8.10
CA THR A 10 1.04 -13.44 -8.19
C THR A 10 1.94 -14.64 -8.24
N SER A 11 1.56 -15.65 -7.50
CA SER A 11 2.24 -16.93 -7.57
C SER A 11 1.46 -17.91 -8.42
N ASP A 12 0.35 -17.48 -8.97
CA ASP A 12 -0.53 -18.36 -9.74
C ASP A 12 -0.21 -18.38 -11.22
N GLY A 13 0.80 -17.62 -11.62
CA GLY A 13 1.12 -17.50 -13.01
C GLY A 13 0.26 -16.50 -13.76
N ALA A 14 -0.66 -15.84 -13.08
CA ALA A 14 -1.47 -14.81 -13.71
C ALA A 14 -0.59 -13.64 -14.11
N ARG A 15 -0.86 -13.10 -15.29
CA ARG A 15 -0.10 -11.95 -15.77
C ARG A 15 -0.78 -10.67 -15.36
N LEU A 16 0.01 -9.76 -14.83
CA LEU A 16 -0.49 -8.45 -14.48
C LEU A 16 -0.01 -7.46 -15.52
N ALA A 17 -0.91 -6.57 -15.93
CA ALA A 17 -0.58 -5.56 -16.93
C ALA A 17 0.34 -4.49 -16.35
N TRP A 18 0.26 -4.24 -15.05
CA TRP A 18 1.05 -3.21 -14.42
C TRP A 18 2.28 -3.82 -13.74
N GLN A 19 3.29 -2.99 -13.58
CA GLN A 19 4.56 -3.41 -13.01
C GLN A 19 4.53 -3.30 -11.48
N PRO A 20 5.28 -4.16 -10.77
CA PRO A 20 5.38 -4.03 -9.32
C PRO A 20 5.86 -2.65 -8.87
N THR A 21 6.75 -2.02 -9.64
CA THR A 21 7.21 -0.67 -9.29
C THR A 21 6.08 0.34 -9.35
N THR A 22 5.09 0.13 -10.21
CA THR A 22 3.94 1.02 -10.30
C THR A 22 3.10 0.95 -9.03
N LEU A 23 2.80 -0.27 -8.57
CA LEU A 23 2.02 -0.41 -7.35
C LEU A 23 2.78 0.13 -6.15
N LEU A 24 4.09 -0.06 -6.13
CA LEU A 24 4.93 0.49 -5.07
C LEU A 24 4.80 2.00 -5.01
N THR A 25 4.86 2.65 -6.17
CA THR A 25 4.73 4.11 -6.24
C THR A 25 3.34 4.55 -5.81
N VAL A 26 2.30 3.84 -6.24
CA VAL A 26 0.93 4.18 -5.86
C VAL A 26 0.75 4.07 -4.35
N LEU A 27 1.24 3.00 -3.74
CA LEU A 27 1.10 2.84 -2.30
C LEU A 27 1.87 3.91 -1.55
N ALA A 28 3.09 4.24 -2.00
CA ALA A 28 3.87 5.30 -1.36
C ALA A 28 3.12 6.63 -1.44
N TYR A 29 2.53 6.92 -2.59
CA TYR A 29 1.73 8.14 -2.76
C TYR A 29 0.54 8.13 -1.80
N CYS A 30 -0.20 7.04 -1.76
CA CYS A 30 -1.38 6.95 -0.89
C CYS A 30 -1.01 7.14 0.58
N TYR A 31 0.05 6.48 1.02
CA TYR A 31 0.46 6.60 2.42
C TYR A 31 1.01 7.99 2.72
N ALA A 32 1.67 8.61 1.76
CA ALA A 32 2.11 9.99 1.93
C ALA A 32 0.91 10.94 2.07
N MET A 33 -0.20 10.61 1.43
CA MET A 33 -1.43 11.39 1.53
C MET A 33 -2.36 10.90 2.64
N GLN A 34 -1.86 9.99 3.48
CA GLN A 34 -2.61 9.45 4.62
C GLN A 34 -3.84 8.64 4.23
N ILE A 35 -3.78 8.01 3.09
CA ILE A 35 -4.81 7.06 2.65
C ILE A 35 -4.26 5.67 2.92
N TYR A 36 -4.81 4.98 3.91
CA TYR A 36 -4.21 3.76 4.44
C TYR A 36 -4.97 2.49 4.12
N SER A 37 -6.29 2.55 4.05
CA SER A 37 -7.11 1.36 3.86
C SER A 37 -6.90 0.76 2.48
N SER A 38 -6.55 -0.51 2.41
CA SER A 38 -6.38 -1.19 1.14
C SER A 38 -7.69 -1.25 0.36
N ALA A 39 -8.81 -1.36 1.06
CA ALA A 39 -10.12 -1.33 0.41
C ALA A 39 -10.38 0.03 -0.23
N GLU A 40 -10.00 1.10 0.47
CA GLU A 40 -10.15 2.44 -0.07
C GLU A 40 -9.23 2.66 -1.27
N ILE A 41 -8.01 2.15 -1.20
CA ILE A 41 -7.05 2.27 -2.30
C ILE A 41 -7.56 1.52 -3.53
N GLU A 42 -8.15 0.36 -3.32
CA GLU A 42 -8.76 -0.39 -4.43
C GLU A 42 -9.80 0.45 -5.16
N VAL A 43 -10.66 1.12 -4.40
CA VAL A 43 -11.69 1.99 -5.00
C VAL A 43 -11.05 3.16 -5.73
N LEU A 44 -10.04 3.77 -5.12
CA LEU A 44 -9.35 4.91 -5.74
C LEU A 44 -8.72 4.54 -7.07
N LEU A 45 -8.10 3.36 -7.14
CA LEU A 45 -7.45 2.94 -8.37
C LEU A 45 -8.44 2.78 -9.51
N ARG A 46 -9.68 2.46 -9.20
CA ARG A 46 -10.71 2.32 -10.22
C ARG A 46 -11.35 3.65 -10.60
N GLN A 47 -11.40 4.60 -9.69
CA GLN A 47 -12.19 5.82 -9.87
C GLN A 47 -11.35 7.06 -10.12
N ASP A 48 -10.14 7.12 -9.59
CA ASP A 48 -9.32 8.33 -9.69
C ASP A 48 -8.71 8.42 -11.09
N ALA A 49 -9.02 9.52 -11.79
CA ALA A 49 -8.56 9.70 -13.16
C ALA A 49 -7.03 9.73 -13.26
N ASN A 50 -6.36 10.15 -12.20
CA ASN A 50 -4.89 10.22 -12.20
C ASN A 50 -4.25 8.86 -11.96
N LEU A 51 -4.93 7.97 -11.25
CA LEU A 51 -4.37 6.68 -10.89
C LEU A 51 -4.77 5.55 -11.82
N ARG A 52 -5.94 5.65 -12.44
CA ARG A 52 -6.43 4.60 -13.32
C ARG A 52 -5.45 4.20 -14.43
N PRO A 53 -4.79 5.15 -15.09
CA PRO A 53 -3.91 4.76 -16.20
C PRO A 53 -2.76 3.84 -15.80
N PHE A 54 -2.36 3.88 -14.53
CA PHE A 54 -1.26 3.03 -14.07
C PHE A 54 -1.66 1.56 -13.99
N CYS A 55 -2.94 1.26 -13.97
CA CYS A 55 -3.42 -0.11 -13.78
C CYS A 55 -3.76 -0.83 -15.07
N GLN A 56 -3.81 -0.12 -16.19
CA GLN A 56 -4.02 -0.72 -17.51
C GLN A 56 -5.19 -1.70 -17.53
N ASN A 57 -6.30 -1.31 -16.89
CA ASN A 57 -7.54 -2.09 -16.82
C ASN A 57 -7.44 -3.37 -15.97
N GLN A 58 -6.34 -3.54 -15.24
CA GLN A 58 -6.23 -4.64 -14.28
C GLN A 58 -5.98 -4.04 -12.91
N PHE A 59 -7.04 -3.94 -12.13
CA PHE A 59 -6.96 -3.24 -10.85
C PHE A 59 -6.72 -4.24 -9.72
N PRO A 60 -5.67 -4.01 -8.90
CA PRO A 60 -5.46 -4.87 -7.75
C PRO A 60 -6.58 -4.67 -6.75
N ASN A 61 -7.03 -5.76 -6.15
CA ASN A 61 -8.00 -5.66 -5.08
C ASN A 61 -7.28 -5.49 -3.75
N ALA A 62 -8.05 -5.26 -2.68
CA ALA A 62 -7.48 -5.01 -1.37
C ALA A 62 -6.57 -6.14 -0.91
N ARG A 63 -6.94 -7.37 -1.22
CA ARG A 63 -6.19 -8.55 -0.82
C ARG A 63 -4.81 -8.57 -1.48
N VAL A 64 -4.77 -8.25 -2.77
CA VAL A 64 -3.50 -8.18 -3.50
C VAL A 64 -2.65 -7.05 -2.95
N ILE A 65 -3.26 -5.91 -2.63
CA ILE A 65 -2.54 -4.77 -2.08
C ILE A 65 -1.91 -5.13 -0.74
N ARG A 66 -2.66 -5.79 0.15
CA ARG A 66 -2.14 -6.20 1.44
C ARG A 66 -0.98 -7.18 1.30
N ARG A 67 -1.12 -8.13 0.38
CA ARG A 67 -0.08 -9.12 0.14
C ARG A 67 1.17 -8.46 -0.42
N PHE A 68 1.00 -7.58 -1.38
CA PHE A 68 2.13 -6.86 -1.98
C PHE A 68 2.88 -6.06 -0.92
N ARG A 69 2.15 -5.36 -0.06
CA ARG A 69 2.77 -4.58 1.01
C ARG A 69 3.58 -5.46 1.94
N ARG A 70 3.02 -6.60 2.30
CA ARG A 70 3.71 -7.51 3.21
C ARG A 70 4.99 -8.07 2.60
N GLU A 71 4.94 -8.40 1.32
CA GLU A 71 6.07 -9.03 0.66
C GLU A 71 7.13 -8.05 0.21
N ASN A 72 6.80 -6.77 0.14
CA ASN A 72 7.72 -5.75 -0.36
C ASN A 72 7.88 -4.60 0.62
N ARG A 73 7.82 -4.91 1.90
CA ARG A 73 7.78 -3.89 2.94
C ARG A 73 9.01 -2.99 2.94
N GLU A 74 10.18 -3.57 2.73
CA GLU A 74 11.41 -2.80 2.75
C GLU A 74 11.47 -1.82 1.58
N SER A 75 11.14 -2.31 0.39
CA SER A 75 11.11 -1.44 -0.79
C SER A 75 10.07 -0.34 -0.64
N LEU A 76 8.93 -0.67 -0.05
CA LEU A 76 7.89 0.31 0.19
C LEU A 76 8.36 1.38 1.15
N GLN A 77 9.08 1.00 2.20
CA GLN A 77 9.60 1.98 3.13
C GLN A 77 10.55 2.96 2.45
N ILE A 78 11.45 2.44 1.62
CA ILE A 78 12.40 3.28 0.90
C ILE A 78 11.64 4.26 -0.01
N CYS A 79 10.66 3.76 -0.73
CA CYS A 79 9.89 4.59 -1.64
C CYS A 79 9.08 5.65 -0.88
N LEU A 80 8.50 5.27 0.24
CA LEU A 80 7.72 6.21 1.05
C LEU A 80 8.61 7.27 1.67
N GLU A 81 9.80 6.89 2.14
CA GLU A 81 10.75 7.89 2.64
C GLU A 81 11.09 8.91 1.57
N ALA A 82 11.27 8.45 0.34
CA ALA A 82 11.57 9.37 -0.77
C ALA A 82 10.40 10.33 -1.01
N ALA A 83 9.17 9.81 -0.96
CA ALA A 83 7.99 10.65 -1.15
C ALA A 83 7.86 11.68 -0.04
N LEU A 84 8.07 11.25 1.20
CA LEU A 84 8.00 12.16 2.35
C LEU A 84 9.12 13.19 2.32
N ARG A 85 10.31 12.80 1.86
CA ARG A 85 11.41 13.73 1.71
C ARG A 85 11.08 14.80 0.69
N PHE A 86 10.48 14.42 -0.42
CA PHE A 86 10.09 15.39 -1.43
C PHE A 86 9.16 16.43 -0.84
N VAL A 87 8.15 16.00 -0.08
CA VAL A 87 7.21 16.91 0.57
C VAL A 87 7.94 17.81 1.57
N ALA A 88 8.85 17.23 2.36
CA ALA A 88 9.61 18.00 3.34
C ALA A 88 10.47 19.06 2.67
N GLU A 89 11.09 18.72 1.54
CA GLU A 89 11.94 19.66 0.81
C GLU A 89 11.11 20.80 0.25
N GLN A 90 9.88 20.55 -0.15
CA GLN A 90 8.98 21.62 -0.58
C GLN A 90 8.69 22.56 0.58
N LYS A 91 8.50 22.03 1.77
CA LYS A 91 8.25 22.86 2.95
C LYS A 91 9.46 23.71 3.32
N VAL A 92 10.67 23.16 3.14
CA VAL A 92 11.88 23.95 3.35
C VAL A 92 11.93 25.10 2.36
N ALA A 93 11.65 24.82 1.09
CA ALA A 93 11.67 25.84 0.05
C ALA A 93 10.64 26.94 0.32
N GLN A 94 9.52 26.59 0.95
CA GLN A 94 8.47 27.54 1.28
C GLN A 94 8.69 28.24 2.63
N GLY A 95 9.76 27.89 3.34
CA GLY A 95 10.05 28.50 4.63
C GLY A 95 9.21 27.96 5.78
N ILE A 96 8.47 26.87 5.57
CA ILE A 96 7.60 26.30 6.59
C ILE A 96 8.42 25.57 7.66
N ILE A 97 9.47 24.84 7.22
CA ILE A 97 10.39 24.19 8.14
C ILE A 97 11.81 24.58 7.76
N ALA A 98 12.72 24.47 8.74
CA ALA A 98 14.10 24.93 8.53
C ALA A 98 14.92 23.95 7.71
N ARG A 99 14.73 22.64 7.94
CA ARG A 99 15.53 21.62 7.27
C ARG A 99 14.84 20.29 7.37
N VAL A 100 15.29 19.36 6.53
CA VAL A 100 14.79 17.98 6.51
C VAL A 100 15.58 17.18 7.54
N ASN A 101 14.88 16.36 8.31
CA ASN A 101 15.49 15.46 9.29
C ASN A 101 15.29 14.02 8.79
N SER A 102 16.38 13.40 8.31
CA SER A 102 16.28 12.07 7.70
C SER A 102 15.81 10.99 8.68
N ALA A 103 16.25 11.08 9.95
CA ALA A 103 15.83 10.08 10.94
C ALA A 103 14.32 10.16 11.17
N ARG A 104 13.76 11.36 11.16
CA ARG A 104 12.33 11.54 11.32
C ARG A 104 11.56 11.02 10.11
N LEU A 105 12.11 11.19 8.92
CA LEU A 105 11.47 10.68 7.72
C LEU A 105 11.38 9.16 7.75
N ALA A 106 12.45 8.50 8.14
CA ALA A 106 12.45 7.04 8.24
C ALA A 106 11.44 6.57 9.27
N GLU A 107 11.38 7.24 10.41
CA GLU A 107 10.44 6.90 11.47
C GLU A 107 9.01 7.11 11.02
N GLU A 108 8.75 8.23 10.34
CA GLU A 108 7.41 8.52 9.86
C GLU A 108 6.96 7.53 8.79
N ALA A 109 7.86 7.16 7.87
CA ALA A 109 7.52 6.17 6.85
C ALA A 109 7.15 4.85 7.48
N ARG A 110 7.94 4.40 8.45
CA ARG A 110 7.65 3.16 9.15
C ARG A 110 6.30 3.22 9.86
N ARG A 111 6.03 4.34 10.52
CA ARG A 111 4.78 4.51 11.24
C ARG A 111 3.58 4.45 10.31
N ARG A 112 3.69 5.04 9.12
CA ARG A 112 2.58 5.04 8.17
C ARG A 112 2.29 3.65 7.63
N ILE A 113 3.33 2.86 7.39
CA ILE A 113 3.13 1.48 6.94
C ILE A 113 2.44 0.68 8.05
N ILE A 114 2.86 0.87 9.30
CA ILE A 114 2.22 0.19 10.43
C ILE A 114 0.77 0.64 10.56
N THR A 115 0.49 1.92 10.37
CA THR A 115 -0.87 2.43 10.40
C THR A 115 -1.72 1.76 9.32
N ALA A 116 -1.16 1.59 8.14
CA ALA A 116 -1.89 0.92 7.05
C ALA A 116 -2.21 -0.52 7.42
N MET A 117 -1.24 -1.23 8.01
CA MET A 117 -1.46 -2.60 8.44
C MET A 117 -2.56 -2.68 9.49
N PHE A 118 -2.54 -1.75 10.43
CA PHE A 118 -3.51 -1.72 11.51
C PHE A 118 -4.91 -1.39 10.97
N THR A 119 -4.98 -0.43 10.06
CA THR A 119 -6.24 -0.05 9.43
C THR A 119 -6.87 -1.25 8.71
N ASP A 120 -6.06 -1.97 7.95
CA ASP A 120 -6.55 -3.15 7.24
C ASP A 120 -7.00 -4.23 8.20
N SER A 121 -6.30 -4.40 9.30
CA SER A 121 -6.68 -5.38 10.31
C SER A 121 -8.06 -5.07 10.88
N MET A 122 -8.32 -3.80 11.16
CA MET A 122 -9.61 -3.37 11.68
C MET A 122 -10.73 -3.55 10.65
N ASP A 123 -10.42 -3.27 9.38
CA ASP A 123 -11.40 -3.47 8.32
C ASP A 123 -11.77 -4.95 8.17
N LEU A 124 -10.79 -5.83 8.26
CA LEU A 124 -11.04 -7.26 8.18
C LEU A 124 -11.88 -7.75 9.33
N ASP A 125 -11.61 -7.27 10.54
CA ASP A 125 -12.39 -7.63 11.71
C ASP A 125 -13.84 -7.18 11.57
N LYS A 126 -14.03 -5.98 11.04
CA LYS A 126 -15.36 -5.46 10.81
C LYS A 126 -16.13 -6.31 9.81
N ASP A 127 -15.48 -6.69 8.71
CA ASP A 127 -16.11 -7.52 7.70
C ASP A 127 -16.50 -8.87 8.26
N GLN A 128 -15.62 -9.48 9.06
CA GLN A 128 -15.91 -10.76 9.68
C GLN A 128 -17.02 -10.66 10.69
N GLY A 129 -17.12 -9.52 11.35
CA GLY A 129 -18.14 -9.31 12.33
C GLY A 129 -19.52 -9.09 11.74
N THR A 130 -19.59 -8.59 10.51
CA THR A 130 -20.87 -8.30 9.89
C THR A 130 -21.39 -9.45 9.07
N ASP A 131 -20.51 -10.42 8.72
CA ASP A 131 -20.92 -11.37 7.72
C ASP A 131 -20.23 -12.68 7.90
N ALA A 132 -20.89 -13.64 7.63
CA ALA A 132 -20.27 -14.91 7.64
C ALA A 132 -19.32 -14.96 6.53
N PRO A 133 -18.58 -15.47 6.50
CA PRO A 133 -17.71 -15.55 5.65
C PRO A 133 -17.47 -15.95 4.48
N THR A 134 -17.29 -15.78 4.00
CA THR A 134 -17.13 -15.95 2.78
C THR A 134 -15.82 -16.16 2.30
N ASP A 135 -15.56 -16.21 2.39
CA ASP A 135 -14.52 -16.32 1.90
C ASP A 135 -13.68 -16.69 2.02
N LEU A 136 -13.77 -16.81 2.16
CA LEU A 136 -12.92 -17.10 2.29
C LEU A 136 -12.13 -17.20 2.26
N CYS A 137 -12.14 -17.11 2.18
CA CYS A 137 -11.39 -17.06 2.23
C CYS A 137 -10.74 -16.62 2.45
N TYR A 138 -10.93 -16.09 2.65
CA TYR A 138 -10.31 -15.62 2.95
C TYR A 138 -9.87 -15.88 3.52
N LEU A 139 -10.10 -16.09 3.36
CA LEU A 139 -9.98 -16.20 3.95
C LEU A 139 -9.49 -16.77 4.24
N ILE A 140 -9.63 -17.01 4.19
CA ILE A 140 -9.47 -17.41 4.61
C ILE A 140 -8.88 -17.64 4.84
N ALA A 141 -8.82 -17.45 4.75
CA ALA A 141 -8.71 -17.51 5.13
C ALA A 141 -8.19 -17.56 5.57
N ASN A 142 -8.21 -17.39 5.46
CA ASN A 142 -8.29 -17.35 5.96
C ASN A 142 -8.11 -17.74 6.43
N ARG A 143 -8.29 -17.86 6.42
CA ARG A 143 -8.61 -18.14 6.78
C ARG A 143 -8.14 -18.73 7.03
N GLN A 144 -8.15 -18.87 7.03
CA GLN A 144 -8.23 -19.19 7.26
C GLN A 144 -7.87 -19.35 7.77
N SER A 145 -8.06 -19.34 7.72
CA SER A 145 -8.24 -19.33 8.11
C SER A 145 -8.00 -19.47 8.61
N PRO A 146 -8.28 -19.63 8.70
CA PRO A 146 -8.44 -19.70 9.00
C PRO A 146 -8.13 -19.60 9.32
N ALA A 147 -8.44 -19.52 9.14
CA ALA A 147 -8.59 -19.23 9.17
C ALA A 147 -8.27 -18.90 9.28
N HIS A 148 -8.47 -18.77 9.18
CA HIS A 148 -8.72 -18.22 8.99
C HIS A 148 -8.48 -18.09 9.07
#